data_a5625c92eea601cd32f4b511544212ed
#
_entry.id   a5625c92eea601cd32f4b511544212ed
#
_cell.length_a   1.000
_cell.length_b   1.000
_cell.length_c   1.000
_cell.angle_alpha   90.00
_cell.angle_beta   90.00
_cell.angle_gamma   90.00
#
_symmetry.space_group_name_H-M   'P 1'
#
loop_
_entity.id
_entity.type
_entity.pdbx_description
1 polymer ?
#
loop_
_entity_poly.entity_id
_entity_poly.type
_entity_poly.pdbx_seq_one_letter_code
_entity_poly.pdbx_strand_id
1 'polypeptide(L)'
;MGEAVRKKTYVADLSRELYDVHDAFTYSYKADRGLTPEIVREISHQKNEPRWMTEFRLHSLDIYHQLDVPPWGPNLDELDIGNIITYVKPPTEMRYSWDDVPEDIKNTFARLGIPQAEHASLAGVGAQCDSEVVYHSIKDSISKQGVV
;
A
#
# COMPACT_ATOMS: atom_id res chain seq x y z
N MET A 1 19.45 -41.35 -23.92
CA MET A 1 18.72 -40.52 -22.90
C MET A 1 18.31 -39.25 -23.60
N GLY A 2 17.01 -39.13 -23.92
CA GLY A 2 16.47 -37.99 -24.66
C GLY A 2 16.31 -36.80 -23.69
N GLU A 3 16.89 -35.70 -24.05
CA GLU A 3 16.76 -34.41 -23.35
C GLU A 3 15.31 -33.93 -23.52
N ALA A 4 14.58 -33.82 -22.41
CA ALA A 4 13.21 -33.33 -22.43
C ALA A 4 13.22 -31.82 -22.76
N VAL A 5 12.89 -31.48 -23.98
CA VAL A 5 12.69 -30.09 -24.42
C VAL A 5 11.53 -29.49 -23.59
N ARG A 6 11.88 -28.62 -22.63
CA ARG A 6 10.87 -27.84 -21.91
C ARG A 6 10.09 -26.98 -22.91
N LYS A 7 8.80 -27.23 -23.07
CA LYS A 7 7.91 -26.34 -23.79
C LYS A 7 7.98 -24.96 -23.13
N LYS A 8 8.48 -23.96 -23.85
CA LYS A 8 8.32 -22.55 -23.44
C LYS A 8 6.84 -22.25 -23.42
N THR A 9 6.28 -22.03 -22.24
CA THR A 9 4.92 -21.51 -22.10
C THR A 9 4.99 -20.05 -22.53
N TYR A 10 4.46 -19.74 -23.71
CA TYR A 10 4.31 -18.36 -24.16
C TYR A 10 3.09 -17.78 -23.42
N VAL A 11 3.33 -16.88 -22.50
CA VAL A 11 2.30 -16.01 -21.96
C VAL A 11 2.27 -14.80 -22.87
N ALA A 12 1.13 -14.55 -23.53
CA ALA A 12 0.95 -13.33 -24.33
C ALA A 12 1.20 -12.12 -23.45
N ASP A 13 1.84 -11.08 -24.01
CA ASP A 13 2.03 -9.82 -23.31
C ASP A 13 0.67 -9.30 -22.82
N LEU A 14 0.52 -9.24 -21.50
CA LEU A 14 -0.64 -8.60 -20.90
C LEU A 14 -0.54 -7.10 -21.16
N SER A 15 -1.55 -6.54 -21.82
CA SER A 15 -1.63 -5.07 -21.98
C SER A 15 -1.63 -4.42 -20.59
N ARG A 16 -0.62 -3.59 -20.33
CA ARG A 16 -0.51 -2.86 -19.06
C ARG A 16 -1.37 -1.60 -19.04
N GLU A 17 -1.93 -1.19 -20.18
CA GLU A 17 -2.75 0.03 -20.32
C GLU A 17 -3.88 0.12 -19.29
N LEU A 18 -4.44 -1.03 -18.87
CA LEU A 18 -5.48 -1.10 -17.86
C LEU A 18 -4.96 -0.76 -16.44
N TYR A 19 -3.68 -1.02 -16.18
CA TYR A 19 -3.05 -0.92 -14.85
C TYR A 19 -2.11 0.30 -14.74
N ASP A 20 -1.60 0.80 -15.86
CA ASP A 20 -0.69 1.96 -15.91
C ASP A 20 -1.46 3.30 -15.90
N VAL A 21 -2.64 3.33 -15.30
CA VAL A 21 -3.44 4.54 -15.15
C VAL A 21 -3.03 5.28 -13.90
N HIS A 22 -2.74 6.56 -14.05
CA HIS A 22 -2.48 7.46 -12.93
C HIS A 22 -3.73 8.30 -12.66
N ASP A 23 -4.30 8.14 -11.48
CA ASP A 23 -5.37 9.01 -11.03
C ASP A 23 -4.79 10.37 -10.60
N ALA A 24 -5.39 11.45 -11.03
CA ALA A 24 -4.98 12.81 -10.69
C ALA A 24 -5.50 13.16 -9.28
N PHE A 25 -4.94 12.55 -8.24
CA PHE A 25 -5.30 12.88 -6.87
C PHE A 25 -4.65 14.17 -6.39
N THR A 26 -5.43 14.98 -5.69
CA THR A 26 -4.90 16.07 -4.88
C THR A 26 -4.60 15.50 -3.49
N TYR A 27 -3.34 15.36 -3.14
CA TYR A 27 -2.94 14.86 -1.83
C TYR A 27 -3.17 15.92 -0.75
N SER A 28 -3.64 15.50 0.43
CA SER A 28 -3.71 16.38 1.62
C SER A 28 -2.33 16.60 2.22
N TYR A 29 -1.45 15.62 2.06
CA TYR A 29 -0.04 15.71 2.47
C TYR A 29 0.84 14.86 1.54
N LYS A 30 2.05 15.33 1.29
CA LYS A 30 3.08 14.65 0.52
C LYS A 30 4.43 14.92 1.17
N ALA A 31 5.10 13.86 1.61
CA ALA A 31 6.44 13.95 2.19
C ALA A 31 7.48 14.40 1.16
N ASP A 32 8.59 14.92 1.65
CA ASP A 32 9.78 15.12 0.83
C ASP A 32 10.36 13.79 0.35
N ARG A 33 11.32 13.86 -0.57
CA ARG A 33 11.98 12.67 -1.12
C ARG A 33 12.93 12.05 -0.10
N GLY A 34 13.09 10.73 -0.22
CA GLY A 34 13.97 9.93 0.61
C GLY A 34 13.29 9.32 1.83
N LEU A 35 14.11 8.69 2.66
CA LEU A 35 13.69 8.09 3.93
C LEU A 35 14.68 8.54 5.01
N THR A 36 14.40 9.70 5.60
CA THR A 36 15.23 10.32 6.64
C THR A 36 14.54 10.23 8.01
N PRO A 37 15.28 10.40 9.12
CA PRO A 37 14.67 10.46 10.45
C PRO A 37 13.58 11.55 10.58
N GLU A 38 13.71 12.66 9.85
CA GLU A 38 12.72 13.76 9.82
C GLU A 38 11.43 13.28 9.17
N ILE A 39 11.53 12.62 8.01
CA ILE A 39 10.38 12.05 7.30
C ILE A 39 9.69 10.99 8.17
N VAL A 40 10.45 10.13 8.86
CA VAL A 40 9.88 9.14 9.78
C VAL A 40 9.11 9.80 10.92
N ARG A 41 9.64 10.89 11.51
CA ARG A 41 8.91 11.67 12.54
C ARG A 41 7.64 12.30 11.99
N GLU A 42 7.70 12.83 10.77
CA GLU A 42 6.56 13.45 10.11
C GLU A 42 5.46 12.42 9.82
N ILE A 43 5.82 11.24 9.33
CA ILE A 43 4.86 10.12 9.14
C ILE A 43 4.16 9.78 10.45
N SER A 44 4.92 9.62 11.55
CA SER A 44 4.35 9.36 12.88
C SER A 44 3.40 10.48 13.34
N HIS A 45 3.75 11.74 13.07
CA HIS A 45 2.91 12.89 13.39
C HIS A 45 1.61 12.88 12.58
N GLN A 46 1.68 12.65 11.26
CA GLN A 46 0.51 12.58 10.38
C GLN A 46 -0.46 11.47 10.77
N LYS A 47 0.08 10.38 11.33
CA LYS A 47 -0.70 9.23 11.80
C LYS A 47 -1.15 9.33 13.27
N ASN A 48 -0.81 10.42 13.96
CA ASN A 48 -1.05 10.61 15.39
C ASN A 48 -0.55 9.42 16.23
N GLU A 49 0.60 8.88 15.88
CA GLU A 49 1.17 7.72 16.56
C GLU A 49 1.71 8.09 17.95
N PRO A 50 1.62 7.17 18.93
CA PRO A 50 2.20 7.37 20.24
C PRO A 50 3.74 7.40 20.15
N ARG A 51 4.37 8.09 21.09
CA ARG A 51 5.82 8.32 21.12
C ARG A 51 6.64 7.03 20.95
N TRP A 52 6.24 5.93 21.60
CA TRP A 52 6.94 4.66 21.49
C TRP A 52 6.98 4.10 20.07
N MET A 53 5.94 4.35 19.25
CA MET A 53 5.89 3.95 17.85
C MET A 53 6.87 4.77 17.01
N THR A 54 6.96 6.08 17.25
CA THR A 54 7.97 6.93 16.60
C THR A 54 9.40 6.46 16.92
N GLU A 55 9.66 6.15 18.19
CA GLU A 55 10.96 5.61 18.63
C GLU A 55 11.27 4.26 17.97
N PHE A 56 10.28 3.37 17.89
CA PHE A 56 10.41 2.09 17.21
C PHE A 56 10.74 2.27 15.72
N ARG A 57 10.06 3.17 15.01
CA ARG A 57 10.33 3.46 13.60
C ARG A 57 11.73 4.02 13.38
N LEU A 58 12.18 4.93 14.23
CA LEU A 58 13.53 5.51 14.14
C LEU A 58 14.60 4.44 14.38
N HIS A 59 14.40 3.56 15.36
CA HIS A 59 15.29 2.44 15.59
C HIS A 59 15.30 1.46 14.41
N SER A 60 14.15 1.21 13.81
CA SER A 60 14.05 0.37 12.60
C SER A 60 14.78 0.99 11.41
N LEU A 61 14.75 2.31 11.27
CA LEU A 61 15.49 3.02 10.23
C LEU A 61 17.01 2.89 10.45
N ASP A 62 17.48 3.00 11.71
CA ASP A 62 18.90 2.80 12.04
C ASP A 62 19.37 1.38 11.68
N ILE A 63 18.55 0.36 11.99
CA ILE A 63 18.83 -1.03 11.61
C ILE A 63 18.87 -1.16 10.08
N TYR A 64 17.89 -0.58 9.38
CA TYR A 64 17.82 -0.62 7.92
C TYR A 64 19.11 -0.09 7.27
N HIS A 65 19.67 1.00 7.77
CA HIS A 65 20.92 1.58 7.26
C HIS A 65 22.17 0.73 7.56
N GLN A 66 22.09 -0.23 8.48
CA GLN A 66 23.18 -1.14 8.83
C GLN A 66 23.12 -2.48 8.10
N LEU A 67 21.98 -2.81 7.49
CA LEU A 67 21.78 -4.08 6.80
C LEU A 67 22.23 -4.00 5.35
N ASP A 68 22.90 -5.05 4.92
CA ASP A 68 23.21 -5.24 3.50
C ASP A 68 21.97 -5.75 2.74
N VAL A 69 21.89 -5.41 1.46
CA VAL A 69 20.85 -5.94 0.58
C VAL A 69 21.06 -7.46 0.42
N PRO A 70 20.01 -8.29 0.66
CA PRO A 70 20.15 -9.73 0.54
C PRO A 70 20.56 -10.18 -0.88
N PRO A 71 21.57 -11.05 -1.02
CA PRO A 71 22.10 -11.46 -2.33
C PRO A 71 21.18 -12.41 -3.11
N TRP A 72 20.11 -12.91 -2.49
CA TRP A 72 19.14 -13.82 -3.11
C TRP A 72 17.98 -13.11 -3.82
N GLY A 73 17.89 -11.78 -3.68
CA GLY A 73 16.85 -10.96 -4.30
C GLY A 73 17.24 -10.48 -5.70
N PRO A 74 16.34 -9.73 -6.37
CA PRO A 74 16.70 -9.04 -7.61
C PRO A 74 17.75 -7.96 -7.34
N ASN A 75 18.50 -7.58 -8.40
CA ASN A 75 19.41 -6.44 -8.29
C ASN A 75 18.61 -5.15 -8.08
N LEU A 76 18.99 -4.36 -7.07
CA LEU A 76 18.39 -3.09 -6.69
C LEU A 76 19.34 -1.90 -6.88
N ASP A 77 20.47 -2.08 -7.56
CA ASP A 77 21.50 -1.04 -7.72
C ASP A 77 20.97 0.23 -8.44
N GLU A 78 19.92 0.07 -9.26
CA GLU A 78 19.28 1.19 -9.96
C GLU A 78 18.19 1.89 -9.12
N LEU A 79 17.87 1.37 -7.93
CA LEU A 79 16.82 1.92 -7.06
C LEU A 79 17.41 3.01 -6.14
N ASP A 80 17.17 4.26 -6.51
CA ASP A 80 17.54 5.42 -5.69
C ASP A 80 16.43 5.75 -4.67
N ILE A 81 16.51 5.14 -3.47
CA ILE A 81 15.58 5.39 -2.36
C ILE A 81 15.61 6.85 -1.92
N GLY A 82 16.76 7.54 -2.03
CA GLY A 82 16.89 8.96 -1.72
C GLY A 82 16.04 9.86 -2.61
N ASN A 83 15.60 9.37 -3.76
CA ASN A 83 14.79 10.14 -4.73
C ASN A 83 13.32 9.71 -4.79
N ILE A 84 12.90 8.77 -3.94
CA ILE A 84 11.52 8.28 -3.87
C ILE A 84 10.74 9.05 -2.80
N ILE A 85 9.48 9.36 -3.08
CA ILE A 85 8.55 9.86 -2.07
C ILE A 85 7.95 8.65 -1.37
N THR A 86 8.24 8.52 -0.07
CA THR A 86 7.90 7.34 0.72
C THR A 86 6.53 7.41 1.40
N TYR A 87 5.92 8.60 1.44
CA TYR A 87 4.63 8.78 2.08
C TYR A 87 3.80 9.86 1.39
N VAL A 88 2.56 9.52 1.04
CA VAL A 88 1.54 10.45 0.56
C VAL A 88 0.22 10.14 1.26
N LYS A 89 -0.54 11.18 1.61
CA LYS A 89 -1.83 11.07 2.26
C LYS A 89 -2.93 11.56 1.32
N PRO A 90 -3.92 10.71 0.98
CA PRO A 90 -5.06 11.13 0.17
C PRO A 90 -5.92 12.17 0.92
N PRO A 91 -6.79 12.93 0.23
CA PRO A 91 -7.63 13.96 0.84
C PRO A 91 -8.87 13.38 1.55
N THR A 92 -8.81 12.14 1.99
CA THR A 92 -9.91 11.45 2.67
C THR A 92 -9.42 10.83 3.96
N GLU A 93 -10.33 10.71 4.91
CA GLU A 93 -10.14 9.94 6.14
C GLU A 93 -10.65 8.52 5.97
N MET A 94 -10.25 7.62 6.87
CA MET A 94 -10.76 6.25 6.90
C MET A 94 -12.28 6.24 7.06
N ARG A 95 -12.99 5.50 6.21
CA ARG A 95 -14.43 5.31 6.23
C ARG A 95 -14.77 3.89 6.68
N TYR A 96 -15.93 3.75 7.31
CA TYR A 96 -16.45 2.47 7.80
C TYR A 96 -17.64 1.97 6.97
N SER A 97 -18.19 2.82 6.10
CA SER A 97 -19.17 2.45 5.08
C SER A 97 -18.58 2.66 3.70
N TRP A 98 -18.79 1.69 2.81
CA TRP A 98 -18.37 1.81 1.40
C TRP A 98 -19.09 2.96 0.70
N ASP A 99 -20.31 3.25 1.09
CA ASP A 99 -21.09 4.34 0.49
C ASP A 99 -20.46 5.73 0.72
N ASP A 100 -19.72 5.88 1.83
CA ASP A 100 -19.02 7.13 2.19
C ASP A 100 -17.63 7.27 1.56
N VAL A 101 -17.13 6.24 0.88
CA VAL A 101 -15.85 6.29 0.16
C VAL A 101 -15.99 7.22 -1.05
N PRO A 102 -15.01 8.11 -1.34
CA PRO A 102 -15.04 8.98 -2.52
C PRO A 102 -15.20 8.22 -3.84
N GLU A 103 -15.94 8.79 -4.77
CA GLU A 103 -16.29 8.16 -6.05
C GLU A 103 -15.06 7.88 -6.94
N ASP A 104 -14.03 8.72 -6.90
CA ASP A 104 -12.79 8.51 -7.63
C ASP A 104 -12.07 7.23 -7.16
N ILE A 105 -12.06 6.97 -5.85
CA ILE A 105 -11.52 5.74 -5.26
C ILE A 105 -12.39 4.54 -5.69
N LYS A 106 -13.73 4.64 -5.56
CA LYS A 106 -14.66 3.59 -6.01
C LYS A 106 -14.48 3.24 -7.48
N ASN A 107 -14.32 4.26 -8.33
CA ASN A 107 -14.10 4.08 -9.76
C ASN A 107 -12.78 3.37 -10.05
N THR A 108 -11.73 3.64 -9.29
CA THR A 108 -10.46 2.92 -9.41
C THR A 108 -10.61 1.44 -9.05
N PHE A 109 -11.30 1.12 -7.95
CA PHE A 109 -11.58 -0.28 -7.59
C PHE A 109 -12.45 -0.98 -8.64
N ALA A 110 -13.48 -0.31 -9.17
CA ALA A 110 -14.32 -0.86 -10.25
C ALA A 110 -13.50 -1.15 -11.52
N ARG A 111 -12.60 -0.24 -11.90
CA ARG A 111 -11.69 -0.40 -13.05
C ARG A 111 -10.74 -1.59 -12.86
N LEU A 112 -10.28 -1.83 -11.65
CA LEU A 112 -9.43 -2.97 -11.30
C LEU A 112 -10.23 -4.30 -11.26
N GLY A 113 -11.54 -4.25 -11.49
CA GLY A 113 -12.38 -5.44 -11.55
C GLY A 113 -12.70 -6.06 -10.18
N ILE A 114 -12.62 -5.27 -9.09
CA ILE A 114 -12.99 -5.72 -7.74
C ILE A 114 -14.52 -5.57 -7.57
N PRO A 115 -15.30 -6.69 -7.53
CA PRO A 115 -16.75 -6.61 -7.49
C PRO A 115 -17.26 -6.00 -6.18
N GLN A 116 -18.25 -5.13 -6.24
CA GLN A 116 -18.91 -4.60 -5.04
C GLN A 116 -19.50 -5.70 -4.13
N ALA A 117 -19.90 -6.82 -4.70
CA ALA A 117 -20.43 -7.96 -3.95
C ALA A 117 -19.40 -8.56 -2.97
N GLU A 118 -18.10 -8.48 -3.26
CA GLU A 118 -17.06 -8.96 -2.34
C GLU A 118 -17.01 -8.15 -1.06
N HIS A 119 -17.23 -6.83 -1.12
CA HIS A 119 -17.24 -5.96 0.06
C HIS A 119 -18.34 -6.33 1.06
N ALA A 120 -19.49 -6.79 0.58
CA ALA A 120 -20.63 -7.13 1.40
C ALA A 120 -20.58 -8.55 1.98
N SER A 121 -19.88 -9.48 1.34
CA SER A 121 -19.88 -10.91 1.68
C SER A 121 -18.73 -11.33 2.58
N LEU A 122 -17.62 -10.60 2.58
CA LEU A 122 -16.43 -10.93 3.38
C LEU A 122 -16.67 -10.67 4.88
N ALA A 123 -15.96 -11.42 5.71
CA ALA A 123 -16.00 -11.28 7.17
C ALA A 123 -15.42 -9.94 7.63
N GLY A 124 -14.41 -9.47 6.93
CA GLY A 124 -13.80 -8.15 7.06
C GLY A 124 -13.17 -7.76 5.74
N VAL A 125 -13.10 -6.47 5.47
CA VAL A 125 -12.50 -5.92 4.27
C VAL A 125 -11.84 -4.57 4.59
N GLY A 126 -10.69 -4.32 3.98
CA GLY A 126 -10.01 -3.04 4.02
C GLY A 126 -9.60 -2.62 2.61
N ALA A 127 -9.62 -1.33 2.37
CA ALA A 127 -9.10 -0.73 1.15
C ALA A 127 -8.03 0.31 1.49
N GLN A 128 -6.91 0.24 0.80
CA GLN A 128 -5.81 1.18 0.93
C GLN A 128 -5.70 2.00 -0.36
N CYS A 129 -5.49 3.29 -0.21
CA CYS A 129 -5.14 4.20 -1.29
C CYS A 129 -3.81 4.88 -0.91
N ASP A 130 -2.79 4.68 -1.73
CA ASP A 130 -1.42 5.13 -1.45
C ASP A 130 -0.92 4.66 -0.07
N SER A 131 -0.60 5.58 0.83
CA SER A 131 -0.02 5.28 2.15
C SER A 131 -1.03 5.13 3.28
N GLU A 132 -2.35 5.25 2.98
CA GLU A 132 -3.40 5.26 4.00
C GLU A 132 -4.51 4.25 3.73
N VAL A 133 -5.06 3.71 4.83
CA VAL A 133 -6.30 2.92 4.79
C VAL A 133 -7.47 3.91 4.66
N VAL A 134 -8.23 3.79 3.57
CA VAL A 134 -9.35 4.69 3.26
C VAL A 134 -10.71 4.08 3.57
N TYR A 135 -10.76 2.77 3.72
CA TYR A 135 -11.96 2.03 4.10
C TYR A 135 -11.62 0.82 4.93
N HIS A 136 -12.39 0.58 5.99
CA HIS A 136 -12.31 -0.61 6.81
C HIS A 136 -13.68 -0.99 7.33
N SER A 137 -14.03 -2.26 7.20
CA SER A 137 -15.29 -2.81 7.71
C SER A 137 -15.10 -4.23 8.20
N ILE A 138 -15.69 -4.54 9.36
CA ILE A 138 -15.74 -5.89 9.93
C ILE A 138 -17.19 -6.21 10.28
N LYS A 139 -17.63 -7.44 10.00
CA LYS A 139 -18.97 -7.88 10.39
C LYS A 139 -19.14 -7.84 11.90
N ASP A 140 -20.27 -7.33 12.36
CA ASP A 140 -20.62 -7.21 13.79
C ASP A 140 -20.47 -8.52 14.57
N SER A 141 -20.81 -9.65 13.94
CA SER A 141 -20.69 -10.97 14.56
C SER A 141 -19.24 -11.35 14.90
N ILE A 142 -18.28 -10.82 14.16
CA ILE A 142 -16.84 -11.07 14.33
C ILE A 142 -16.24 -10.03 15.28
N SER A 143 -16.62 -8.77 15.14
CA SER A 143 -16.23 -7.69 16.05
C SER A 143 -16.62 -8.00 17.50
N LYS A 144 -17.82 -8.57 17.71
CA LYS A 144 -18.29 -9.00 19.04
C LYS A 144 -17.46 -10.15 19.66
N GLN A 145 -16.65 -10.84 18.86
CA GLN A 145 -15.71 -11.87 19.33
C GLN A 145 -14.32 -11.30 19.64
N GLY A 146 -14.16 -9.98 19.59
CA GLY A 146 -12.89 -9.30 19.89
C GLY A 146 -11.91 -9.25 18.72
N VAL A 147 -12.34 -9.53 17.50
CA VAL A 147 -11.55 -9.32 16.29
C VAL A 147 -11.64 -7.84 15.90
N VAL A 148 -10.49 -7.23 15.70
CA VAL A 148 -10.31 -5.80 15.34
C VAL A 148 -9.78 -5.70 13.91
#